data_7d61f6af81945b519d4b46c287982d13
#
_entry.id   7d61f6af81945b519d4b46c287982d13
#
_cell.length_a   1.000
_cell.length_b   1.000
_cell.length_c   1.000
_cell.angle_alpha   90.00
_cell.angle_beta   90.00
_cell.angle_gamma   90.00
#
_symmetry.space_group_name_H-M   'P 1'
#
loop_
_entity.id
_entity.type
_entity.pdbx_description
1 polymer ?
#
loop_
_entity_poly.entity_id
_entity_poly.type
_entity_poly.pdbx_seq_one_letter_code
_entity_poly.pdbx_strand_id
1 'polypeptide(L)'
;MEGALIGLAGLLIGILLNEYYRRKSRIEKYSAQVFEKRLNIYEGLMSEVKLASSIIGELVENKDLTISEKKEVAFHAGLKVAEYTDDNQFYLDESITVHCCMAFVGTSDIFEEPINQELLKDFYQAVKEAYEMIRIESGVAELDGLFRSITKSSPGGRLIDGYKAIKAAHEKKG
;
A
#
# COMPACT_ATOMS: atom_id res chain seq x y z
N MET A 1 -60.70 -18.56 10.44
CA MET A 1 -60.06 -17.58 9.49
C MET A 1 -58.80 -16.93 10.05
N GLU A 2 -58.71 -16.65 11.34
CA GLU A 2 -57.55 -16.00 11.96
C GLU A 2 -56.24 -16.80 11.82
N GLY A 3 -56.26 -18.13 11.98
CA GLY A 3 -55.08 -18.97 11.83
C GLY A 3 -54.49 -18.96 10.41
N ALA A 4 -55.31 -18.84 9.39
CA ALA A 4 -54.84 -18.75 8.00
C ALA A 4 -54.17 -17.41 7.70
N LEU A 5 -54.67 -16.32 8.30
CA LEU A 5 -54.04 -14.99 8.18
C LEU A 5 -52.67 -14.94 8.88
N ILE A 6 -52.56 -15.54 10.06
CA ILE A 6 -51.29 -15.63 10.80
C ILE A 6 -50.28 -16.47 10.02
N GLY A 7 -50.70 -17.59 9.43
CA GLY A 7 -49.82 -18.41 8.58
C GLY A 7 -49.35 -17.69 7.34
N LEU A 8 -50.24 -16.93 6.66
CA LEU A 8 -49.85 -16.12 5.48
C LEU A 8 -48.89 -14.99 5.84
N ALA A 9 -49.12 -14.31 6.95
CA ALA A 9 -48.24 -13.26 7.46
C ALA A 9 -46.80 -13.83 7.79
N GLY A 10 -46.76 -14.99 8.45
CA GLY A 10 -45.52 -15.68 8.75
C GLY A 10 -44.73 -16.08 7.49
N LEU A 11 -45.42 -16.55 6.44
CA LEU A 11 -44.84 -16.91 5.17
C LEU A 11 -44.27 -15.69 4.44
N LEU A 12 -45.02 -14.58 4.43
CA LEU A 12 -44.55 -13.32 3.83
C LEU A 12 -43.31 -12.77 4.55
N ILE A 13 -43.31 -12.76 5.88
CA ILE A 13 -42.16 -12.34 6.69
C ILE A 13 -40.95 -13.25 6.41
N GLY A 14 -41.17 -14.55 6.34
CA GLY A 14 -40.12 -15.52 6.02
C GLY A 14 -39.45 -15.26 4.63
N ILE A 15 -40.29 -14.98 3.62
CA ILE A 15 -39.79 -14.65 2.26
C ILE A 15 -39.01 -13.34 2.29
N LEU A 16 -39.49 -12.30 2.95
CA LEU A 16 -38.79 -11.02 3.03
C LEU A 16 -37.50 -11.11 3.78
N LEU A 17 -37.45 -11.83 4.90
CA LEU A 17 -36.23 -12.07 5.65
C LEU A 17 -35.23 -12.88 4.83
N ASN A 18 -35.66 -13.93 4.14
CA ASN A 18 -34.78 -14.74 3.30
C ASN A 18 -34.18 -13.91 2.15
N GLU A 19 -34.99 -13.07 1.49
CA GLU A 19 -34.48 -12.19 0.42
C GLU A 19 -33.52 -11.12 0.98
N TYR A 20 -33.79 -10.57 2.16
CA TYR A 20 -32.86 -9.65 2.84
C TYR A 20 -31.52 -10.31 3.14
N TYR A 21 -31.54 -11.50 3.75
CA TYR A 21 -30.29 -12.23 4.04
C TYR A 21 -29.53 -12.65 2.76
N ARG A 22 -30.25 -13.06 1.72
CA ARG A 22 -29.65 -13.36 0.42
C ARG A 22 -28.96 -12.16 -0.21
N ARG A 23 -29.59 -10.97 -0.15
CA ARG A 23 -28.98 -9.73 -0.66
C ARG A 23 -27.76 -9.35 0.15
N LYS A 24 -27.86 -9.39 1.47
CA LYS A 24 -26.75 -9.12 2.37
C LYS A 24 -25.55 -10.04 2.10
N SER A 25 -25.76 -11.33 2.02
CA SER A 25 -24.71 -12.32 1.73
C SER A 25 -24.07 -12.12 0.35
N ARG A 26 -24.84 -11.71 -0.68
CA ARG A 26 -24.27 -11.38 -1.99
C ARG A 26 -23.39 -10.14 -1.92
N ILE A 27 -23.83 -9.09 -1.22
CA ILE A 27 -23.06 -7.85 -1.05
C ILE A 27 -21.77 -8.15 -0.28
N GLU A 28 -21.84 -8.91 0.79
CA GLU A 28 -20.66 -9.30 1.58
C GLU A 28 -19.63 -10.10 0.75
N LYS A 29 -20.11 -11.06 -0.04
CA LYS A 29 -19.24 -11.85 -0.92
C LYS A 29 -18.61 -11.02 -2.03
N TYR A 30 -19.39 -10.11 -2.64
CA TYR A 30 -18.89 -9.22 -3.69
C TYR A 30 -17.88 -8.22 -3.13
N SER A 31 -18.18 -7.60 -1.99
CA SER A 31 -17.29 -6.65 -1.35
C SER A 31 -15.96 -7.29 -0.92
N ALA A 32 -15.99 -8.55 -0.44
CA ALA A 32 -14.76 -9.28 -0.13
C ALA A 32 -13.89 -9.51 -1.36
N GLN A 33 -14.47 -9.90 -2.50
CA GLN A 33 -13.73 -10.10 -3.75
C GLN A 33 -13.13 -8.78 -4.30
N VAL A 34 -13.90 -7.68 -4.23
CA VAL A 34 -13.42 -6.37 -4.65
C VAL A 34 -12.31 -5.88 -3.74
N PHE A 35 -12.45 -6.08 -2.43
CA PHE A 35 -11.43 -5.71 -1.45
C PHE A 35 -10.13 -6.49 -1.67
N GLU A 36 -10.20 -7.82 -1.86
CA GLU A 36 -9.04 -8.65 -2.14
C GLU A 36 -8.32 -8.20 -3.42
N LYS A 37 -9.08 -7.95 -4.49
CA LYS A 37 -8.50 -7.45 -5.74
C LYS A 37 -7.86 -6.07 -5.55
N ARG A 38 -8.52 -5.17 -4.82
CA ARG A 38 -8.00 -3.85 -4.51
C ARG A 38 -6.70 -3.95 -3.70
N LEU A 39 -6.67 -4.78 -2.68
CA LEU A 39 -5.47 -5.02 -1.86
C LEU A 39 -4.29 -5.50 -2.71
N ASN A 40 -4.50 -6.48 -3.59
CA ASN A 40 -3.46 -6.99 -4.50
C ASN A 40 -2.91 -5.87 -5.41
N ILE A 41 -3.75 -4.94 -5.86
CA ILE A 41 -3.32 -3.80 -6.68
C ILE A 41 -2.47 -2.82 -5.85
N TYR A 42 -2.85 -2.55 -4.61
CA TYR A 42 -2.04 -1.70 -3.72
C TYR A 42 -0.69 -2.34 -3.36
N GLU A 43 -0.66 -3.66 -3.17
CA GLU A 43 0.59 -4.42 -2.99
C GLU A 43 1.49 -4.34 -4.22
N GLY A 44 0.91 -4.47 -5.41
CA GLY A 44 1.61 -4.28 -6.67
C GLY A 44 2.17 -2.87 -6.82
N LEU A 45 1.36 -1.83 -6.53
CA LEU A 45 1.81 -0.44 -6.56
C LEU A 45 2.98 -0.20 -5.59
N MET A 46 2.89 -0.73 -4.36
CA MET A 46 3.98 -0.68 -3.39
C MET A 46 5.26 -1.32 -3.94
N SER A 47 5.13 -2.44 -4.65
CA SER A 47 6.26 -3.14 -5.27
C SER A 47 6.90 -2.33 -6.39
N GLU A 48 6.09 -1.70 -7.26
CA GLU A 48 6.59 -0.85 -8.36
C GLU A 48 7.31 0.40 -7.81
N VAL A 49 6.71 1.09 -6.84
CA VAL A 49 7.34 2.25 -6.19
C VAL A 49 8.66 1.86 -5.52
N LYS A 50 8.71 0.69 -4.85
CA LYS A 50 9.92 0.18 -4.22
C LYS A 50 11.00 -0.15 -5.25
N LEU A 51 10.63 -0.82 -6.34
CA LEU A 51 11.56 -1.18 -7.40
C LEU A 51 12.13 0.07 -8.06
N ALA A 52 11.29 1.02 -8.44
CA ALA A 52 11.71 2.28 -9.03
C ALA A 52 12.64 3.08 -8.09
N SER A 53 12.30 3.15 -6.81
CA SER A 53 13.16 3.80 -5.81
C SER A 53 14.52 3.11 -5.64
N SER A 54 14.55 1.77 -5.68
CA SER A 54 15.80 1.01 -5.60
C SER A 54 16.68 1.27 -6.82
N ILE A 55 16.09 1.35 -8.02
CA ILE A 55 16.81 1.69 -9.26
C ILE A 55 17.47 3.08 -9.12
N ILE A 56 16.73 4.09 -8.64
CA ILE A 56 17.31 5.44 -8.42
C ILE A 56 18.47 5.38 -7.43
N GLY A 57 18.34 4.62 -6.34
CA GLY A 57 19.43 4.43 -5.36
C GLY A 57 20.68 3.80 -5.98
N GLU A 58 20.51 2.74 -6.78
CA GLU A 58 21.61 2.08 -7.49
C GLU A 58 22.29 3.01 -8.50
N LEU A 59 21.52 3.84 -9.23
CA LEU A 59 22.05 4.81 -10.17
C LEU A 59 22.91 5.89 -9.49
N VAL A 60 22.58 6.28 -8.26
CA VAL A 60 23.38 7.25 -7.49
C VAL A 60 24.78 6.68 -7.20
N GLU A 61 24.86 5.41 -6.84
CA GLU A 61 26.12 4.74 -6.48
C GLU A 61 26.91 4.26 -7.71
N ASN A 62 26.25 4.05 -8.83
CA ASN A 62 26.89 3.54 -10.04
C ASN A 62 27.80 4.58 -10.68
N LYS A 63 29.05 4.20 -10.94
CA LYS A 63 30.07 5.05 -11.56
C LYS A 63 30.32 4.72 -13.04
N ASP A 64 29.79 3.61 -13.51
CA ASP A 64 30.07 3.11 -14.87
C ASP A 64 29.11 3.71 -15.91
N LEU A 65 27.94 4.20 -15.46
CA LEU A 65 26.94 4.82 -16.33
C LEU A 65 27.20 6.31 -16.50
N THR A 66 27.04 6.79 -17.73
CA THR A 66 27.04 8.22 -18.04
C THR A 66 25.82 8.91 -17.45
N ILE A 67 25.89 10.22 -17.27
CA ILE A 67 24.74 11.03 -16.79
C ILE A 67 23.51 10.84 -17.68
N SER A 68 23.70 10.79 -18.99
CA SER A 68 22.58 10.59 -19.92
C SER A 68 21.90 9.25 -19.73
N GLU A 69 22.66 8.16 -19.55
CA GLU A 69 22.12 6.84 -19.28
C GLU A 69 21.41 6.80 -17.93
N LYS A 70 21.94 7.43 -16.90
CA LYS A 70 21.29 7.54 -15.58
C LYS A 70 19.95 8.25 -15.69
N LYS A 71 19.89 9.39 -16.40
CA LYS A 71 18.66 10.14 -16.61
C LYS A 71 17.61 9.33 -17.37
N GLU A 72 18.01 8.60 -18.39
CA GLU A 72 17.12 7.73 -19.16
C GLU A 72 16.55 6.59 -18.31
N VAL A 73 17.40 5.90 -17.55
CA VAL A 73 16.96 4.81 -16.67
C VAL A 73 16.05 5.33 -15.55
N ALA A 74 16.39 6.49 -14.96
CA ALA A 74 15.54 7.13 -13.94
C ALA A 74 14.16 7.50 -14.48
N PHE A 75 14.11 8.07 -15.67
CA PHE A 75 12.84 8.38 -16.35
C PHE A 75 12.00 7.11 -16.58
N HIS A 76 12.62 6.05 -17.08
CA HIS A 76 11.90 4.78 -17.30
C HIS A 76 11.43 4.13 -16.01
N ALA A 77 12.18 4.25 -14.92
CA ALA A 77 11.75 3.76 -13.61
C ALA A 77 10.47 4.48 -13.13
N GLY A 78 10.41 5.81 -13.27
CA GLY A 78 9.20 6.58 -12.96
C GLY A 78 8.03 6.28 -13.89
N LEU A 79 8.31 6.08 -15.20
CA LEU A 79 7.29 5.74 -16.19
C LEU A 79 6.60 4.41 -15.85
N LYS A 80 7.33 3.41 -15.33
CA LYS A 80 6.75 2.13 -14.89
C LYS A 80 5.72 2.30 -13.76
N VAL A 81 5.98 3.20 -12.82
CA VAL A 81 5.00 3.52 -11.76
C VAL A 81 3.75 4.17 -12.37
N ALA A 82 3.94 5.09 -13.32
CA ALA A 82 2.83 5.75 -14.01
C ALA A 82 2.00 4.77 -14.86
N GLU A 83 2.64 3.88 -15.63
CA GLU A 83 1.98 2.81 -16.38
C GLU A 83 1.15 1.92 -15.44
N TYR A 84 1.73 1.49 -14.32
CA TYR A 84 1.02 0.66 -13.35
C TYR A 84 -0.22 1.36 -12.77
N THR A 85 -0.11 2.65 -12.45
CA THR A 85 -1.25 3.42 -11.92
C THR A 85 -2.34 3.62 -12.97
N ASP A 86 -1.98 3.83 -14.23
CA ASP A 86 -2.93 3.99 -15.34
C ASP A 86 -3.69 2.68 -15.60
N ASP A 87 -2.98 1.56 -15.68
CA ASP A 87 -3.57 0.23 -15.88
C ASP A 87 -4.56 -0.15 -14.75
N ASN A 88 -4.37 0.37 -13.55
CA ASN A 88 -5.16 0.04 -12.37
C ASN A 88 -6.03 1.21 -11.85
N GLN A 89 -6.20 2.28 -12.62
CA GLN A 89 -6.91 3.50 -12.21
C GLN A 89 -8.33 3.27 -11.68
N PHE A 90 -8.99 2.18 -12.10
CA PHE A 90 -10.33 1.83 -11.63
C PHE A 90 -10.37 1.45 -10.13
N TYR A 91 -9.27 0.97 -9.59
CA TYR A 91 -9.16 0.49 -8.22
C TYR A 91 -8.35 1.41 -7.31
N LEU A 92 -7.54 2.28 -7.88
CA LEU A 92 -6.71 3.24 -7.17
C LEU A 92 -7.44 4.57 -7.01
N ASP A 93 -7.27 5.21 -5.87
CA ASP A 93 -7.75 6.56 -5.67
C ASP A 93 -6.87 7.56 -6.43
N GLU A 94 -7.48 8.60 -6.98
CA GLU A 94 -6.78 9.64 -7.75
C GLU A 94 -5.64 10.28 -6.96
N SER A 95 -5.88 10.53 -5.65
CA SER A 95 -4.88 11.13 -4.76
C SER A 95 -3.61 10.30 -4.69
N ILE A 96 -3.71 8.97 -4.58
CA ILE A 96 -2.55 8.09 -4.48
C ILE A 96 -1.83 7.97 -5.82
N THR A 97 -2.60 7.90 -6.93
CA THR A 97 -2.04 7.88 -8.27
C THR A 97 -1.17 9.11 -8.51
N VAL A 98 -1.73 10.30 -8.24
CA VAL A 98 -1.01 11.56 -8.38
C VAL A 98 0.23 11.58 -7.48
N HIS A 99 0.10 11.19 -6.22
CA HIS A 99 1.22 11.25 -5.26
C HIS A 99 2.36 10.30 -5.65
N CYS A 100 2.04 9.06 -6.04
CA CYS A 100 3.04 8.10 -6.48
C CYS A 100 3.75 8.54 -7.76
N CYS A 101 3.02 9.08 -8.74
CA CYS A 101 3.62 9.61 -9.97
C CYS A 101 4.49 10.83 -9.69
N MET A 102 4.01 11.78 -8.87
CA MET A 102 4.74 13.01 -8.53
C MET A 102 6.05 12.72 -7.79
N ALA A 103 6.15 11.64 -7.02
CA ALA A 103 7.38 11.25 -6.37
C ALA A 103 8.53 10.97 -7.36
N PHE A 104 8.20 10.62 -8.62
CA PHE A 104 9.20 10.32 -9.65
C PHE A 104 9.35 11.45 -10.69
N VAL A 105 8.54 12.50 -10.63
CA VAL A 105 8.69 13.67 -11.51
C VAL A 105 10.00 14.40 -11.14
N GLY A 106 10.81 14.69 -12.14
CA GLY A 106 12.08 15.40 -11.96
C GLY A 106 13.24 14.54 -11.41
N THR A 107 13.07 13.22 -11.24
CA THR A 107 14.17 12.34 -10.78
C THR A 107 15.37 12.35 -11.70
N SER A 108 15.20 12.65 -13.01
CA SER A 108 16.31 12.86 -13.94
C SER A 108 17.22 14.02 -13.53
N ASP A 109 16.70 15.03 -12.86
CA ASP A 109 17.44 16.22 -12.46
C ASP A 109 18.35 15.99 -11.23
N ILE A 110 18.15 14.85 -10.54
CA ILE A 110 19.07 14.38 -9.49
C ILE A 110 20.47 14.13 -10.08
N PHE A 111 20.52 13.62 -11.33
CA PHE A 111 21.75 13.20 -11.99
C PHE A 111 22.41 14.36 -12.75
N GLU A 112 23.00 15.28 -11.99
CA GLU A 112 23.86 16.37 -12.46
C GLU A 112 25.30 16.17 -11.94
N GLU A 113 26.24 16.97 -12.40
CA GLU A 113 27.60 16.97 -11.86
C GLU A 113 27.88 18.26 -11.06
N PRO A 114 27.96 18.17 -9.74
CA PRO A 114 27.77 16.99 -8.88
C PRO A 114 26.31 16.60 -8.71
N ILE A 115 26.05 15.35 -8.28
CA ILE A 115 24.70 14.85 -7.97
C ILE A 115 24.00 15.83 -7.03
N ASN A 116 22.77 16.20 -7.38
CA ASN A 116 21.96 17.12 -6.59
C ASN A 116 21.43 16.43 -5.31
N GLN A 117 22.12 16.63 -4.20
CA GLN A 117 21.81 16.01 -2.92
C GLN A 117 20.48 16.49 -2.31
N GLU A 118 20.05 17.71 -2.62
CA GLU A 118 18.78 18.26 -2.14
C GLU A 118 17.62 17.55 -2.84
N LEU A 119 17.63 17.47 -4.16
CA LEU A 119 16.61 16.72 -4.93
C LEU A 119 16.58 15.24 -4.56
N LEU A 120 17.75 14.64 -4.31
CA LEU A 120 17.82 13.24 -3.86
C LEU A 120 17.15 13.03 -2.51
N LYS A 121 17.35 13.94 -1.58
CA LYS A 121 16.71 13.90 -0.26
C LYS A 121 15.19 14.09 -0.38
N ASP A 122 14.74 15.04 -1.18
CA ASP A 122 13.32 15.31 -1.42
C ASP A 122 12.65 14.12 -2.11
N PHE A 123 13.32 13.48 -3.05
CA PHE A 123 12.88 12.24 -3.66
C PHE A 123 12.62 11.14 -2.62
N TYR A 124 13.58 10.86 -1.74
CA TYR A 124 13.40 9.82 -0.72
C TYR A 124 12.29 10.17 0.27
N GLN A 125 12.09 11.44 0.56
CA GLN A 125 10.98 11.87 1.41
C GLN A 125 9.64 11.65 0.69
N ALA A 126 9.53 12.01 -0.59
CA ALA A 126 8.32 11.78 -1.38
C ALA A 126 7.99 10.28 -1.53
N VAL A 127 8.99 9.43 -1.74
CA VAL A 127 8.82 7.97 -1.78
C VAL A 127 8.33 7.43 -0.44
N LYS A 128 8.86 7.93 0.67
CA LYS A 128 8.39 7.55 2.01
C LYS A 128 6.93 7.93 2.22
N GLU A 129 6.54 9.12 1.82
CA GLU A 129 5.16 9.59 1.90
C GLU A 129 4.24 8.74 1.00
N ALA A 130 4.69 8.37 -0.22
CA ALA A 130 3.96 7.47 -1.08
C ALA A 130 3.71 6.09 -0.41
N TYR A 131 4.69 5.52 0.27
CA TYR A 131 4.52 4.29 1.04
C TYR A 131 3.49 4.42 2.17
N GLU A 132 3.52 5.51 2.89
CA GLU A 132 2.56 5.77 3.97
C GLU A 132 1.14 5.92 3.41
N MET A 133 0.96 6.64 2.30
CA MET A 133 -0.33 6.78 1.64
C MET A 133 -0.86 5.44 1.10
N ILE A 134 -0.03 4.65 0.42
CA ILE A 134 -0.40 3.31 -0.06
C ILE A 134 -0.92 2.47 1.10
N ARG A 135 -0.24 2.50 2.24
CA ARG A 135 -0.62 1.73 3.42
C ARG A 135 -1.95 2.21 4.04
N ILE A 136 -2.20 3.50 4.04
CA ILE A 136 -3.45 4.09 4.55
C ILE A 136 -4.61 3.74 3.61
N GLU A 137 -4.48 4.04 2.33
CA GLU A 137 -5.55 3.88 1.35
C GLU A 137 -5.88 2.41 1.03
N SER A 138 -4.92 1.50 1.20
CA SER A 138 -5.17 0.06 1.12
C SER A 138 -6.03 -0.48 2.27
N GLY A 139 -6.23 0.29 3.34
CA GLY A 139 -6.92 -0.14 4.57
C GLY A 139 -6.06 -1.00 5.51
N VAL A 140 -4.81 -1.32 5.13
CA VAL A 140 -3.90 -2.12 5.97
C VAL A 140 -3.60 -1.41 7.30
N ALA A 141 -3.49 -0.09 7.29
CA ALA A 141 -3.24 0.68 8.51
C ALA A 141 -4.40 0.58 9.52
N GLU A 142 -5.64 0.54 9.05
CA GLU A 142 -6.83 0.34 9.90
C GLU A 142 -6.87 -1.06 10.48
N LEU A 143 -6.61 -2.09 9.64
CA LEU A 143 -6.54 -3.48 10.09
C LEU A 143 -5.46 -3.66 11.15
N ASP A 144 -4.28 -3.10 10.96
CA ASP A 144 -3.21 -3.10 11.97
C ASP A 144 -3.67 -2.46 13.28
N GLY A 145 -4.42 -1.34 13.23
CA GLY A 145 -5.01 -0.68 14.39
C GLY A 145 -5.99 -1.58 15.13
N LEU A 146 -6.87 -2.28 14.40
CA LEU A 146 -7.83 -3.23 14.97
C LEU A 146 -7.11 -4.43 15.59
N PHE A 147 -6.14 -5.03 14.91
CA PHE A 147 -5.35 -6.13 15.46
C PHE A 147 -4.61 -5.75 16.75
N ARG A 148 -4.04 -4.54 16.79
CA ARG A 148 -3.40 -4.01 18.01
C ARG A 148 -4.37 -3.86 19.17
N SER A 149 -5.59 -3.39 18.90
CA SER A 149 -6.63 -3.23 19.91
C SER A 149 -7.08 -4.57 20.48
N ILE A 150 -7.18 -5.60 19.65
CA ILE A 150 -7.61 -6.97 20.04
C ILE A 150 -6.49 -7.69 20.77
N THR A 151 -5.26 -7.62 20.27
CA THR A 151 -4.12 -8.40 20.83
C THR A 151 -3.43 -7.69 21.98
N LYS A 152 -3.80 -6.43 22.30
CA LYS A 152 -3.10 -5.59 23.28
C LYS A 152 -1.58 -5.55 23.06
N SER A 153 -1.13 -5.89 21.87
CA SER A 153 0.29 -5.92 21.53
C SER A 153 0.75 -4.53 21.13
N SER A 154 1.68 -3.98 21.89
CA SER A 154 2.44 -2.80 21.47
C SER A 154 3.50 -3.26 20.43
N PRO A 155 3.46 -2.81 19.17
CA PRO A 155 4.38 -3.32 18.15
C PRO A 155 5.84 -2.91 18.37
N GLY A 156 6.09 -1.88 19.19
CA GLY A 156 7.44 -1.41 19.48
C GLY A 156 8.17 -2.19 20.58
N GLY A 157 7.42 -2.82 21.52
CA GLY A 157 8.01 -3.45 22.71
C GLY A 157 8.84 -4.68 22.37
N ARG A 158 8.27 -5.63 21.65
CA ARG A 158 8.92 -6.96 21.45
C ARG A 158 10.19 -6.91 20.58
N LEU A 159 10.23 -6.09 19.53
CA LEU A 159 11.42 -5.96 18.70
C LEU A 159 12.53 -5.18 19.41
N ILE A 160 12.18 -4.11 20.12
CA ILE A 160 13.15 -3.33 20.91
C ILE A 160 13.67 -4.14 22.08
N ASP A 161 12.80 -4.88 22.77
CA ASP A 161 13.19 -5.75 23.89
C ASP A 161 14.02 -6.94 23.41
N GLY A 162 13.69 -7.52 22.27
CA GLY A 162 14.51 -8.53 21.60
C GLY A 162 15.88 -8.00 21.21
N TYR A 163 15.97 -6.81 20.61
CA TYR A 163 17.24 -6.17 20.28
C TYR A 163 18.07 -5.85 21.52
N LYS A 164 17.47 -5.32 22.59
CA LYS A 164 18.14 -5.05 23.86
C LYS A 164 18.67 -6.33 24.49
N ALA A 165 17.91 -7.43 24.43
CA ALA A 165 18.33 -8.72 24.95
C ALA A 165 19.54 -9.28 24.15
N ILE A 166 19.53 -9.18 22.82
CA ILE A 166 20.66 -9.60 21.98
C ILE A 166 21.89 -8.74 22.27
N LYS A 167 21.74 -7.42 22.37
CA LYS A 167 22.83 -6.50 22.70
C LYS A 167 23.45 -6.82 24.05
N ALA A 168 22.62 -7.00 25.09
CA ALA A 168 23.09 -7.36 26.42
C ALA A 168 23.78 -8.74 26.47
N ALA A 169 23.37 -9.69 25.62
CA ALA A 169 24.04 -10.99 25.50
C ALA A 169 25.41 -10.91 24.83
N HIS A 170 25.60 -9.98 23.89
CA HIS A 170 26.89 -9.71 23.26
C HIS A 170 27.86 -9.01 24.22
N GLU A 171 27.41 -8.01 24.98
CA GLU A 171 28.23 -7.27 25.95
C GLU A 171 28.72 -8.15 27.12
N LYS A 172 28.06 -9.28 27.42
CA LYS A 172 28.48 -10.24 28.43
C LYS A 172 29.52 -11.27 27.95
N LYS A 173 29.79 -11.35 26.64
CA LYS A 173 30.71 -12.29 26.03
C LYS A 173 32.06 -11.69 25.63
N GLY A 174 32.21 -10.39 25.73
CA GLY A 174 33.47 -9.64 25.52
C GLY A 174 34.02 -9.17 26.86
#